data_8bb6fc38a5c77877c70abbfa952b31e5
#
_entry.id   8bb6fc38a5c77877c70abbfa952b31e5
#
_cell.length_a   1.000
_cell.length_b   1.000
_cell.length_c   1.000
_cell.angle_alpha   90.00
_cell.angle_beta   90.00
_cell.angle_gamma   90.00
#
_symmetry.space_group_name_H-M   'P 1'
#
loop_
_entity.id
_entity.type
_entity.pdbx_description
1 polymer ?
#
loop_
_entity_poly.entity_id
_entity_poly.type
_entity_poly.pdbx_seq_one_letter_code
_entity_poly.pdbx_strand_id
1 'polypeptide(L)'
;MRERYRCIARVVKPHGKRGEVVTVPVHGLPAVLSEGLRVCVVPPLLKGERWHTVESCSSDDREGQLVSLSGVSSLDAASKIRGRYLLAAEADLPEGLDLLDAEGLCGREVADAQAGPLGAIAEVMRGPANDVWVVRDGGRELLLPVIDSVVSEVPEAGPITVDATGFLGEWGSGA
;
A
#
# COMPACT_ATOMS: atom_id res chain seq x y z
N MET A 1 -14.91 3.31 -19.63
CA MET A 1 -13.99 2.70 -18.66
C MET A 1 -14.35 3.20 -17.27
N ARG A 2 -14.55 2.31 -16.32
CA ARG A 2 -14.78 2.75 -14.92
C ARG A 2 -13.44 3.13 -14.29
N GLU A 3 -13.38 4.33 -13.76
CA GLU A 3 -12.25 4.78 -12.95
C GLU A 3 -12.17 3.92 -11.67
N ARG A 4 -10.99 3.40 -11.38
CA ARG A 4 -10.74 2.60 -10.17
C ARG A 4 -10.17 3.49 -9.09
N TYR A 5 -10.62 3.29 -7.87
CA TYR A 5 -10.15 4.01 -6.70
C TYR A 5 -9.56 3.04 -5.69
N ARG A 6 -8.53 3.49 -5.01
CA ARG A 6 -7.87 2.73 -3.95
C ARG A 6 -7.90 3.51 -2.64
N CYS A 7 -8.21 2.83 -1.55
CA CYS A 7 -8.06 3.37 -0.21
C CYS A 7 -6.58 3.38 0.15
N ILE A 8 -6.03 4.55 0.46
CA ILE A 8 -4.58 4.72 0.63
C ILE A 8 -4.18 5.21 2.01
N ALA A 9 -5.08 5.85 2.75
CA ALA A 9 -4.78 6.39 4.06
C ALA A 9 -6.03 6.51 4.92
N ARG A 10 -5.79 6.62 6.22
CA ARG A 10 -6.81 6.94 7.22
C ARG A 10 -6.42 8.20 7.95
N VAL A 11 -7.38 9.10 8.17
CA VAL A 11 -7.22 10.29 8.99
C VAL A 11 -7.28 9.88 10.46
N VAL A 12 -6.20 10.08 11.19
CA VAL A 12 -6.09 9.67 12.59
C VAL A 12 -6.60 10.76 13.52
N LYS A 13 -6.10 11.98 13.33
CA LYS A 13 -6.42 13.12 14.20
C LYS A 13 -6.11 14.45 13.52
N PRO A 14 -6.77 15.55 13.95
CA PRO A 14 -6.36 16.89 13.58
C PRO A 14 -4.98 17.24 14.17
N HIS A 15 -4.30 18.16 13.52
CA HIS A 15 -3.04 18.73 13.98
C HIS A 15 -3.05 20.25 13.81
N GLY A 16 -2.97 20.97 14.92
CA GLY A 16 -2.93 22.43 14.90
C GLY A 16 -4.26 23.11 14.50
N LYS A 17 -4.21 24.40 14.32
CA LYS A 17 -5.40 25.24 14.11
C LYS A 17 -5.74 25.48 12.65
N ARG A 18 -4.83 25.11 11.72
CA ARG A 18 -4.93 25.40 10.28
C ARG A 18 -5.67 24.32 9.49
N GLY A 19 -6.14 23.27 10.15
CA GLY A 19 -6.84 22.18 9.49
C GLY A 19 -5.96 21.04 8.98
N GLU A 20 -4.69 21.02 9.34
CA GLU A 20 -3.82 19.89 9.05
C GLU A 20 -4.29 18.63 9.79
N VAL A 21 -4.09 17.48 9.19
CA VAL A 21 -4.44 16.18 9.76
C VAL A 21 -3.25 15.22 9.72
N VAL A 22 -3.16 14.38 10.73
CA VAL A 22 -2.24 13.25 10.72
C VAL A 22 -2.94 12.09 10.05
N THR A 23 -2.30 11.52 9.05
CA THR A 23 -2.79 10.33 8.31
C THR A 23 -1.83 9.18 8.47
N VAL A 24 -2.33 7.96 8.39
CA VAL A 24 -1.52 6.74 8.33
C VAL A 24 -1.89 5.93 7.10
N PRO A 25 -0.93 5.25 6.47
CA PRO A 25 -1.24 4.33 5.38
C PRO A 25 -2.14 3.20 5.87
N VAL A 26 -2.93 2.62 4.97
CA VAL A 26 -3.79 1.47 5.24
C VAL A 26 -3.38 0.28 4.36
N HIS A 27 -3.87 -0.91 4.69
CA HIS A 27 -3.64 -2.15 3.92
C HIS A 27 -2.17 -2.51 3.71
N GLY A 28 -1.29 -2.07 4.61
CA GLY A 28 0.14 -2.31 4.49
C GLY A 28 0.81 -1.51 3.38
N LEU A 29 0.15 -0.49 2.83
CA LEU A 29 0.75 0.40 1.84
C LEU A 29 1.79 1.33 2.47
N PRO A 30 2.77 1.80 1.69
CA PRO A 30 3.61 2.91 2.11
C PRO A 30 2.82 4.22 2.11
N ALA A 31 3.38 5.27 2.68
CA ALA A 31 2.84 6.61 2.61
C ALA A 31 2.93 7.14 1.16
N VAL A 32 1.79 7.31 0.51
CA VAL A 32 1.71 7.69 -0.90
C VAL A 32 1.02 9.03 -1.16
N LEU A 33 0.56 9.71 -0.11
CA LEU A 33 0.02 11.05 -0.26
C LEU A 33 1.11 12.01 -0.74
N SER A 34 0.80 12.79 -1.74
CA SER A 34 1.70 13.79 -2.33
C SER A 34 0.95 15.06 -2.68
N GLU A 35 1.67 16.17 -2.71
CA GLU A 35 1.11 17.45 -3.11
C GLU A 35 0.49 17.38 -4.51
N GLY A 36 -0.71 17.91 -4.65
CA GLY A 36 -1.47 17.87 -5.90
C GLY A 36 -2.36 16.64 -6.08
N LEU A 37 -2.21 15.60 -5.27
CA LEU A 37 -3.04 14.41 -5.34
C LEU A 37 -4.48 14.72 -4.96
N ARG A 38 -5.41 14.28 -5.79
CA ARG A 38 -6.84 14.40 -5.52
C ARG A 38 -7.35 13.21 -4.73
N VAL A 39 -7.97 13.46 -3.59
CA VAL A 39 -8.48 12.43 -2.68
C VAL A 39 -9.95 12.61 -2.35
N CYS A 40 -10.63 11.49 -2.13
CA CYS A 40 -12.02 11.44 -1.69
C CYS A 40 -12.08 10.99 -0.23
N VAL A 41 -12.80 11.73 0.61
CA VAL A 41 -13.05 11.35 2.01
C VAL A 41 -14.22 10.37 2.09
N VAL A 42 -14.00 9.23 2.72
CA VAL A 42 -14.99 8.15 2.85
C VAL A 42 -15.07 7.65 4.29
N PRO A 43 -16.27 7.46 4.85
CA PRO A 43 -17.57 7.88 4.32
C PRO A 43 -17.66 9.41 4.20
N PRO A 44 -18.40 9.91 3.20
CA PRO A 44 -18.51 11.35 3.00
C PRO A 44 -19.28 12.02 4.15
N LEU A 45 -18.98 13.28 4.40
CA LEU A 45 -19.75 14.09 5.32
C LEU A 45 -21.14 14.35 4.75
N LEU A 46 -22.15 14.46 5.62
CA LEU A 46 -23.52 14.79 5.22
C LEU A 46 -23.63 16.17 4.55
N LYS A 47 -22.77 17.10 4.97
CA LYS A 47 -22.64 18.43 4.39
C LYS A 47 -21.18 18.72 4.15
N GLY A 48 -20.86 19.20 2.97
CA GLY A 48 -19.51 19.56 2.56
C GLY A 48 -19.00 18.76 1.36
N GLU A 49 -17.81 19.09 0.94
CA GLU A 49 -17.17 18.45 -0.18
C GLU A 49 -16.58 17.10 0.23
N ARG A 50 -16.66 16.14 -0.67
CA ARG A 50 -16.01 14.83 -0.51
C ARG A 50 -14.63 14.77 -1.16
N TRP A 51 -14.42 15.60 -2.15
CA TRP A 51 -13.18 15.67 -2.92
C TRP A 51 -12.29 16.79 -2.42
N HIS A 52 -11.05 16.49 -2.20
CA HIS A 52 -10.03 17.43 -1.74
C HIS A 52 -8.75 17.22 -2.54
N THR A 53 -7.95 18.26 -2.65
CA THR A 53 -6.60 18.18 -3.18
C THR A 53 -5.61 18.27 -2.02
N VAL A 54 -4.58 17.45 -2.01
CA VAL A 54 -3.48 17.54 -1.05
C VAL A 54 -2.68 18.80 -1.36
N GLU A 55 -2.71 19.77 -0.47
CA GLU A 55 -2.02 21.06 -0.63
C GLU A 55 -0.58 20.99 -0.11
N SER A 56 -0.35 20.22 0.94
CA SER A 56 0.98 19.95 1.46
C SER A 56 1.01 18.59 2.16
N CYS A 57 2.15 17.95 2.16
CA CYS A 57 2.37 16.75 2.95
C CYS A 57 3.83 16.66 3.40
N SER A 58 4.03 16.14 4.60
CA SER A 58 5.33 15.86 5.18
C SER A 58 5.25 14.62 6.05
N SER A 59 6.39 14.01 6.35
CA SER A 59 6.44 12.92 7.32
C SER A 59 6.05 13.44 8.71
N ASP A 60 5.33 12.62 9.47
CA ASP A 60 5.03 12.90 10.88
C ASP A 60 6.11 12.36 11.84
N ASP A 61 7.28 11.99 11.31
CA ASP A 61 8.39 11.34 12.01
C ASP A 61 8.06 9.93 12.58
N ARG A 62 6.97 9.36 12.11
CA ARG A 62 6.51 8.00 12.39
C ARG A 62 6.20 7.28 11.06
N GLU A 63 5.17 6.48 11.05
CA GLU A 63 4.71 5.79 9.83
C GLU A 63 3.74 6.63 8.99
N GLY A 64 3.33 7.79 9.50
CA GLY A 64 2.28 8.61 8.92
C GLY A 64 2.78 9.84 8.18
N GLN A 65 1.82 10.62 7.75
CA GLN A 65 2.04 11.90 7.09
C GLN A 65 1.17 12.99 7.72
N LEU A 66 1.75 14.18 7.83
CA LEU A 66 1.03 15.40 8.16
C LEU A 66 0.57 16.03 6.85
N VAL A 67 -0.73 16.21 6.68
CA VAL A 67 -1.34 16.58 5.40
C VAL A 67 -2.28 17.76 5.56
N SER A 68 -2.20 18.69 4.62
CA SER A 68 -3.17 19.77 4.44
C SER A 68 -4.03 19.47 3.22
N LEU A 69 -5.35 19.53 3.40
CA LEU A 69 -6.33 19.27 2.34
C LEU A 69 -7.09 20.55 1.98
N SER A 70 -7.35 20.73 0.69
CA SER A 70 -8.18 21.85 0.21
C SER A 70 -9.55 21.85 0.89
N GLY A 71 -10.05 23.02 1.29
CA GLY A 71 -11.33 23.13 1.95
C GLY A 71 -11.35 22.70 3.43
N VAL A 72 -10.24 22.20 3.96
CA VAL A 72 -10.08 21.83 5.39
C VAL A 72 -9.09 22.80 6.01
N SER A 73 -9.57 23.94 6.51
CA SER A 73 -8.73 25.06 6.93
C SER A 73 -8.88 25.44 8.42
N SER A 74 -9.53 24.62 9.19
CA SER A 74 -9.74 24.85 10.63
C SER A 74 -9.66 23.54 11.41
N LEU A 75 -9.43 23.66 12.71
CA LEU A 75 -9.46 22.51 13.63
C LEU A 75 -10.83 21.82 13.61
N ASP A 76 -11.92 22.58 13.53
CA ASP A 76 -13.28 22.04 13.46
C ASP A 76 -13.49 21.21 12.19
N ALA A 77 -13.10 21.75 11.04
CA ALA A 77 -13.19 21.02 9.76
C ALA A 77 -12.34 19.74 9.76
N ALA A 78 -11.13 19.81 10.29
CA ALA A 78 -10.25 18.65 10.42
C ALA A 78 -10.82 17.60 11.38
N SER A 79 -11.45 18.02 12.47
CA SER A 79 -12.08 17.11 13.44
C SER A 79 -13.25 16.34 12.84
N LYS A 80 -13.96 16.92 11.88
CA LYS A 80 -15.10 16.27 11.20
C LYS A 80 -14.70 15.10 10.33
N ILE A 81 -13.48 15.09 9.82
CA ILE A 81 -12.96 13.99 8.97
C ILE A 81 -12.14 12.97 9.74
N ARG A 82 -11.97 13.13 11.03
CA ARG A 82 -11.26 12.17 11.88
C ARG A 82 -11.84 10.77 11.76
N GLY A 83 -10.97 9.78 11.60
CA GLY A 83 -11.33 8.37 11.49
C GLY A 83 -11.82 7.95 10.11
N ARG A 84 -11.91 8.88 9.16
CA ARG A 84 -12.33 8.60 7.79
C ARG A 84 -11.14 8.19 6.94
N TYR A 85 -11.45 7.61 5.79
CA TYR A 85 -10.46 7.11 4.86
C TYR A 85 -10.30 8.06 3.67
N LEU A 86 -9.13 8.03 3.07
CA LEU A 86 -8.82 8.77 1.84
C LEU A 86 -8.64 7.79 0.68
N LEU A 87 -9.44 7.97 -0.36
CA LEU A 87 -9.34 7.24 -1.61
C LEU A 87 -8.74 8.14 -2.68
N ALA A 88 -7.91 7.56 -3.54
CA ALA A 88 -7.42 8.22 -4.75
C ALA A 88 -7.67 7.34 -5.97
N ALA A 89 -7.74 7.96 -7.15
CA ALA A 89 -7.80 7.22 -8.41
C ALA A 89 -6.50 6.44 -8.60
N GLU A 90 -6.58 5.18 -8.98
CA GLU A 90 -5.38 4.36 -9.22
C GLU A 90 -4.45 4.97 -10.28
N ALA A 91 -5.02 5.65 -11.27
CA ALA A 91 -4.25 6.34 -12.31
C ALA A 91 -3.36 7.49 -11.77
N ASP A 92 -3.70 8.06 -10.62
CA ASP A 92 -2.95 9.15 -9.99
C ASP A 92 -1.92 8.65 -8.95
N LEU A 93 -1.89 7.35 -8.71
CA LEU A 93 -0.98 6.73 -7.75
C LEU A 93 0.30 6.24 -8.43
N PRO A 94 1.40 6.07 -7.65
CA PRO A 94 2.63 5.50 -8.18
C PRO A 94 2.41 4.13 -8.82
N GLU A 95 3.15 3.83 -9.88
CA GLU A 95 3.19 2.50 -10.47
C GLU A 95 3.80 1.49 -9.47
N GLY A 96 3.43 0.23 -9.63
CA GLY A 96 3.95 -0.85 -8.78
C GLY A 96 3.40 -0.87 -7.36
N LEU A 97 2.32 -0.13 -7.08
CA LEU A 97 1.73 -0.09 -5.73
C LEU A 97 1.22 -1.46 -5.28
N ASP A 98 0.83 -2.33 -6.21
CA ASP A 98 0.43 -3.71 -5.90
C ASP A 98 1.58 -4.54 -5.31
N LEU A 99 2.82 -4.24 -5.69
CA LEU A 99 4.02 -4.85 -5.09
C LEU A 99 4.19 -4.45 -3.61
N LEU A 100 3.61 -3.35 -3.22
CA LEU A 100 3.74 -2.75 -1.90
C LEU A 100 2.49 -2.96 -1.01
N ASP A 101 1.42 -3.51 -1.57
CA ASP A 101 0.17 -3.82 -0.85
C ASP A 101 0.32 -5.14 -0.08
N ALA A 102 0.89 -5.07 1.12
CA ALA A 102 1.17 -6.26 1.94
C ALA A 102 -0.09 -7.09 2.25
N GLU A 103 -1.22 -6.45 2.51
CA GLU A 103 -2.47 -7.16 2.81
C GLU A 103 -3.04 -7.85 1.57
N GLY A 104 -3.00 -7.19 0.42
CA GLY A 104 -3.45 -7.75 -0.85
C GLY A 104 -2.54 -8.86 -1.38
N LEU A 105 -1.27 -8.84 -1.02
CA LEU A 105 -0.29 -9.87 -1.40
C LEU A 105 -0.38 -11.13 -0.56
N CYS A 106 -0.67 -11.01 0.74
CA CYS A 106 -0.79 -12.18 1.62
C CYS A 106 -1.87 -13.15 1.13
N GLY A 107 -1.51 -14.42 1.05
CA GLY A 107 -2.36 -15.49 0.50
C GLY A 107 -2.26 -15.69 -1.01
N ARG A 108 -1.59 -14.79 -1.75
CA ARG A 108 -1.37 -14.97 -3.18
C ARG A 108 -0.37 -16.11 -3.43
N GLU A 109 -0.69 -16.95 -4.38
CA GLU A 109 0.21 -18.03 -4.82
C GLU A 109 1.38 -17.47 -5.62
N VAL A 110 2.55 -18.06 -5.42
CA VAL A 110 3.80 -17.72 -6.10
C VAL A 110 4.33 -18.94 -6.82
N ALA A 111 4.77 -18.75 -8.05
CA ALA A 111 5.38 -19.80 -8.86
C ALA A 111 6.64 -19.28 -9.55
N ASP A 112 7.66 -20.12 -9.57
CA ASP A 112 8.87 -19.91 -10.40
C ASP A 112 8.65 -20.48 -11.80
N ALA A 113 9.14 -19.78 -12.81
CA ALA A 113 8.96 -20.19 -14.21
C ALA A 113 9.59 -21.57 -14.54
N GLN A 114 10.59 -21.99 -13.78
CA GLN A 114 11.29 -23.27 -13.97
C GLN A 114 10.98 -24.28 -12.88
N ALA A 115 11.00 -23.84 -11.63
CA ALA A 115 10.77 -24.72 -10.47
C ALA A 115 9.27 -25.01 -10.21
N GLY A 116 8.36 -24.25 -10.81
CA GLY A 116 6.93 -24.41 -10.61
C GLY A 116 6.41 -23.78 -9.32
N PRO A 117 5.28 -24.26 -8.77
CA PRO A 117 4.67 -23.68 -7.58
C PRO A 117 5.63 -23.64 -6.39
N LEU A 118 5.70 -22.49 -5.71
CA LEU A 118 6.53 -22.27 -4.52
C LEU A 118 5.73 -22.17 -3.22
N GLY A 119 4.42 -22.00 -3.32
CA GLY A 119 3.53 -21.80 -2.17
C GLY A 119 2.82 -20.46 -2.22
N ALA A 120 2.44 -19.94 -1.07
CA ALA A 120 1.74 -18.67 -0.95
C ALA A 120 2.51 -17.68 -0.08
N ILE A 121 2.31 -16.39 -0.36
CA ILE A 121 2.87 -15.32 0.48
C ILE A 121 2.20 -15.37 1.85
N ALA A 122 2.97 -15.65 2.89
CA ALA A 122 2.49 -15.68 4.26
C ALA A 122 2.66 -14.33 4.96
N GLU A 123 3.71 -13.61 4.60
CA GLU A 123 4.06 -12.33 5.22
C GLU A 123 4.86 -11.47 4.24
N VAL A 124 4.72 -10.18 4.36
CA VAL A 124 5.58 -9.20 3.69
C VAL A 124 6.39 -8.45 4.74
N MET A 125 7.70 -8.65 4.73
CA MET A 125 8.62 -7.97 5.63
C MET A 125 9.12 -6.69 4.97
N ARG A 126 8.90 -5.56 5.61
CA ARG A 126 9.41 -4.28 5.15
C ARG A 126 10.89 -4.15 5.45
N GLY A 127 11.67 -3.80 4.45
CA GLY A 127 13.10 -3.57 4.59
C GLY A 127 13.51 -2.16 4.18
N PRO A 128 14.68 -1.69 4.60
CA PRO A 128 15.14 -0.33 4.28
C PRO A 128 15.48 -0.14 2.79
N ALA A 129 15.84 -1.20 2.09
CA ALA A 129 16.15 -1.17 0.66
C ALA A 129 15.05 -1.79 -0.19
N ASN A 130 14.60 -2.99 0.19
CA ASN A 130 13.51 -3.70 -0.48
C ASN A 130 12.68 -4.45 0.53
N ASP A 131 11.45 -4.73 0.16
CA ASP A 131 10.61 -5.67 0.90
C ASP A 131 11.06 -7.11 0.64
N VAL A 132 10.69 -8.01 1.52
CA VAL A 132 10.92 -9.45 1.39
C VAL A 132 9.60 -10.18 1.55
N TRP A 133 9.25 -10.99 0.57
CA TRP A 133 8.11 -11.88 0.69
C TRP A 133 8.52 -13.18 1.37
N VAL A 134 7.79 -13.54 2.42
CA VAL A 134 7.92 -14.85 3.07
C VAL A 134 6.90 -15.78 2.41
N VAL A 135 7.38 -16.68 1.58
CA VAL A 135 6.56 -17.65 0.86
C VAL A 135 6.60 -18.98 1.59
N ARG A 136 5.46 -19.56 1.89
CA ARG A 136 5.33 -20.84 2.61
C ARG A 136 4.58 -21.88 1.81
N ASP A 137 5.08 -23.11 1.89
CA ASP A 137 4.44 -24.30 1.37
C ASP A 137 4.62 -25.43 2.40
N GLY A 138 3.57 -25.71 3.15
CA GLY A 138 3.65 -26.64 4.27
C GLY A 138 4.68 -26.21 5.31
N GLY A 139 5.67 -27.06 5.55
CA GLY A 139 6.78 -26.77 6.49
C GLY A 139 7.96 -26.04 5.88
N ARG A 140 7.90 -25.72 4.57
CA ARG A 140 8.99 -25.02 3.86
C ARG A 140 8.73 -23.52 3.81
N GLU A 141 9.80 -22.76 3.90
CA GLU A 141 9.78 -21.31 3.86
C GLU A 141 10.84 -20.79 2.91
N LEU A 142 10.47 -19.84 2.07
CA LEU A 142 11.35 -19.19 1.12
C LEU A 142 11.26 -17.69 1.29
N LEU A 143 12.39 -17.02 1.39
CA LEU A 143 12.49 -15.57 1.46
C LEU A 143 12.85 -15.02 0.08
N LEU A 144 11.94 -14.23 -0.51
CA LEU A 144 12.13 -13.62 -1.82
C LEU A 144 12.25 -12.11 -1.69
N PRO A 145 13.39 -11.51 -2.04
CA PRO A 145 13.49 -10.06 -2.07
C PRO A 145 12.65 -9.50 -3.23
N VAL A 146 11.94 -8.42 -2.96
CA VAL A 146 11.12 -7.72 -3.96
C VAL A 146 12.02 -6.77 -4.73
N ILE A 147 12.68 -7.30 -5.74
CA ILE A 147 13.56 -6.57 -6.67
C ILE A 147 13.16 -6.93 -8.10
N ASP A 148 13.46 -6.06 -9.04
CA ASP A 148 13.03 -6.21 -10.45
C ASP A 148 13.47 -7.52 -11.10
N SER A 149 14.64 -8.04 -10.70
CA SER A 149 15.15 -9.32 -11.20
C SER A 149 14.42 -10.54 -10.66
N VAL A 150 13.64 -10.41 -9.59
CA VAL A 150 12.87 -11.49 -8.95
C VAL A 150 11.39 -11.33 -9.24
N VAL A 151 10.84 -10.15 -9.01
CA VAL A 151 9.41 -9.85 -9.18
C VAL A 151 9.28 -8.68 -10.16
N SER A 152 8.85 -8.95 -11.37
CA SER A 152 8.67 -7.91 -12.39
C SER A 152 7.29 -7.25 -12.33
N GLU A 153 6.26 -8.04 -12.04
CA GLU A 153 4.89 -7.55 -11.95
C GLU A 153 4.03 -8.44 -11.05
N VAL A 154 2.93 -7.88 -10.57
CA VAL A 154 1.88 -8.60 -9.85
C VAL A 154 0.62 -8.58 -10.71
N PRO A 155 0.18 -9.72 -11.27
CA PRO A 155 -1.04 -9.77 -12.06
C PRO A 155 -2.28 -9.54 -11.19
N GLU A 156 -3.37 -9.05 -11.77
CA GLU A 156 -4.64 -8.83 -11.06
C GLU A 156 -5.19 -10.13 -10.45
N ALA A 157 -4.98 -11.24 -11.11
CA ALA A 157 -5.46 -12.55 -10.66
C ALA A 157 -4.47 -13.66 -11.01
N GLY A 158 -4.60 -14.78 -10.31
CA GLY A 158 -3.75 -15.95 -10.52
C GLY A 158 -2.41 -15.89 -9.78
N PRO A 159 -1.55 -16.89 -10.02
CA PRO A 159 -0.23 -16.94 -9.39
C PRO A 159 0.67 -15.79 -9.84
N ILE A 160 1.51 -15.33 -8.93
CA ILE A 160 2.56 -14.37 -9.23
C ILE A 160 3.77 -15.14 -9.71
N THR A 161 4.20 -14.89 -10.93
CA THR A 161 5.40 -15.53 -11.50
C THR A 161 6.64 -14.75 -11.09
N VAL A 162 7.62 -15.46 -10.55
CA VAL A 162 8.90 -14.90 -10.09
C VAL A 162 10.08 -15.63 -10.71
N ASP A 163 11.24 -15.01 -10.68
CA ASP A 163 12.52 -15.68 -10.90
C ASP A 163 13.22 -15.89 -9.55
N ALA A 164 13.06 -17.07 -8.99
CA ALA A 164 13.63 -17.44 -7.70
C ALA A 164 14.95 -18.21 -7.80
N THR A 165 15.54 -18.34 -8.99
CA THR A 165 16.68 -19.20 -9.28
C THR A 165 17.83 -19.06 -8.27
N GLY A 166 18.17 -17.87 -7.86
CA GLY A 166 19.23 -17.60 -6.88
C GLY A 166 18.85 -17.83 -5.42
N PHE A 167 17.57 -18.12 -5.13
CA PHE A 167 17.02 -18.15 -3.77
C PHE A 167 16.45 -19.52 -3.39
N LEU A 168 16.34 -20.43 -4.33
CA LEU A 168 15.69 -21.73 -4.10
C LEU A 168 16.47 -22.63 -3.13
N GLY A 169 17.81 -22.52 -3.07
CA GLY A 169 18.63 -23.33 -2.17
C GLY A 169 18.26 -24.80 -2.21
N GLU A 170 17.90 -25.36 -1.07
CA GLU A 170 17.41 -26.74 -0.93
C GLU A 170 15.90 -26.90 -1.25
N TRP A 171 15.23 -25.86 -1.72
CA TRP A 171 13.79 -25.90 -2.00
C TRP A 171 13.40 -27.01 -2.97
N GLY A 172 14.26 -27.28 -3.95
CA GLY A 172 14.08 -28.34 -4.96
C GLY A 172 14.56 -29.72 -4.56
N SER A 173 15.18 -29.90 -3.39
CA SER A 173 15.79 -31.17 -2.93
C SER A 173 14.82 -32.07 -2.16
N GLY A 174 13.58 -31.66 -2.00
CA GLY A 174 12.54 -32.41 -1.31
C GLY A 174 11.66 -33.16 -2.30
N ALA A 175 12.17 -34.22 -2.85
CA ALA A 175 11.35 -35.21 -3.53
C ALA A 175 11.00 -36.32 -2.53
#